data_452ae465d68dd48dded99dc35b545b51
#
_entry.id   452ae465d68dd48dded99dc35b545b51
#
_cell.length_a   1.000
_cell.length_b   1.000
_cell.length_c   1.000
_cell.angle_alpha   90.00
_cell.angle_beta   90.00
_cell.angle_gamma   90.00
#
_symmetry.space_group_name_H-M   'P 1'
#
loop_
_entity.id
_entity.type
_entity.pdbx_description
1 polymer ?
#
loop_
_entity_poly.entity_id
_entity_poly.type
_entity_poly.pdbx_seq_one_letter_code
_entity_poly.pdbx_strand_id
1 'polypeptide(L)'
;MSITLTTWSLEQTSPSDLRPATPPEGDDITIRRAEVPSAEFSRFLYTAVGGDIRWADRLSLTYKQWQEIVEKPGAEIWVAYDRGTPAGYVELDPQDDGVVEIVYFGLIPAFRGRRIGGHLLSVGVARAWDLAARWPERDATKRVWLHTCSLDGPHAMANYERRGFRLFDTKAEETEETETPGPWPGAHA
;
A
#
# COMPACT_ATOMS: atom_id res chain seq x y z
N MET A 1 -4.11 -0.63 26.92
CA MET A 1 -5.24 0.31 27.09
C MET A 1 -6.19 0.10 25.94
N SER A 2 -7.51 0.01 26.18
CA SER A 2 -8.47 -0.15 25.06
C SER A 2 -8.62 1.17 24.31
N ILE A 3 -8.62 1.08 22.98
CA ILE A 3 -8.86 2.21 22.08
C ILE A 3 -9.91 1.83 21.05
N THR A 4 -10.66 2.82 20.58
CA THR A 4 -11.59 2.61 19.46
C THR A 4 -10.82 2.72 18.14
N LEU A 5 -10.70 1.62 17.41
CA LEU A 5 -10.15 1.58 16.06
C LEU A 5 -11.27 1.83 15.07
N THR A 6 -11.15 2.90 14.28
CA THR A 6 -12.07 3.16 13.18
C THR A 6 -11.38 2.84 11.87
N THR A 7 -11.99 1.97 11.06
CA THR A 7 -11.52 1.58 9.73
C THR A 7 -12.47 2.14 8.67
N TRP A 8 -11.91 2.80 7.69
CA TRP A 8 -12.62 3.36 6.52
C TRP A 8 -12.22 2.59 5.27
N SER A 9 -13.22 2.09 4.54
CA SER A 9 -13.03 1.40 3.27
C SER A 9 -13.45 2.31 2.12
N LEU A 10 -12.55 2.48 1.15
CA LEU A 10 -12.74 3.36 0.00
C LEU A 10 -12.57 2.60 -1.30
N GLU A 11 -13.27 3.03 -2.35
CA GLU A 11 -13.23 2.34 -3.65
C GLU A 11 -13.23 3.29 -4.84
N GLN A 12 -12.81 2.75 -5.97
CA GLN A 12 -13.07 3.21 -7.32
C GLN A 12 -13.79 2.10 -8.09
N THR A 13 -14.81 2.44 -8.86
CA THR A 13 -15.62 1.50 -9.65
C THR A 13 -15.47 1.71 -11.17
N SER A 14 -14.62 2.65 -11.57
CA SER A 14 -14.25 2.92 -12.95
C SER A 14 -12.80 3.40 -13.05
N PRO A 15 -12.04 3.03 -14.10
CA PRO A 15 -10.71 3.60 -14.33
C PRO A 15 -10.74 5.14 -14.44
N SER A 16 -11.85 5.73 -14.87
CA SER A 16 -12.04 7.18 -14.95
C SER A 16 -12.19 7.89 -13.61
N ASP A 17 -12.34 7.15 -12.51
CA ASP A 17 -12.38 7.72 -11.17
C ASP A 17 -10.99 8.20 -10.73
N LEU A 18 -9.93 7.62 -11.29
CA LEU A 18 -8.55 7.99 -10.95
C LEU A 18 -8.26 9.45 -11.30
N ARG A 19 -7.84 10.19 -10.29
CA ARG A 19 -7.30 11.56 -10.40
C ARG A 19 -5.81 11.53 -10.10
N PRO A 20 -4.94 11.39 -11.11
CA PRO A 20 -3.51 11.21 -10.88
C PRO A 20 -2.88 12.48 -10.30
N ALA A 21 -1.95 12.29 -9.38
CA ALA A 21 -1.11 13.37 -8.90
C ALA A 21 -0.07 13.75 -9.94
N THR A 22 0.31 15.02 -9.96
CA THR A 22 1.50 15.46 -10.71
C THR A 22 2.74 14.75 -10.16
N PRO A 23 3.56 14.14 -11.02
CA PRO A 23 4.83 13.57 -10.60
C PRO A 23 5.71 14.61 -9.88
N PRO A 24 6.60 14.19 -8.96
CA PRO A 24 7.62 15.07 -8.43
C PRO A 24 8.46 15.70 -9.55
N GLU A 25 8.95 16.91 -9.33
CA GLU A 25 9.86 17.56 -10.28
C GLU A 25 11.20 16.83 -10.34
N GLY A 26 11.80 16.74 -11.53
CA GLY A 26 13.06 16.05 -11.79
C GLY A 26 12.90 14.55 -12.12
N ASP A 27 13.98 13.94 -12.56
CA ASP A 27 14.00 12.53 -13.00
C ASP A 27 14.50 11.56 -11.89
N ASP A 28 14.59 12.03 -10.66
CA ASP A 28 15.19 11.29 -9.54
C ASP A 28 14.30 10.15 -9.03
N ILE A 29 12.98 10.27 -9.21
CA ILE A 29 12.02 9.29 -8.71
C ILE A 29 11.61 8.34 -9.85
N THR A 30 11.89 7.06 -9.66
CA THR A 30 11.43 6.00 -10.56
C THR A 30 10.51 5.04 -9.81
N ILE A 31 9.47 4.54 -10.48
CA ILE A 31 8.58 3.53 -9.91
C ILE A 31 8.70 2.27 -10.75
N ARG A 32 9.03 1.15 -10.10
CA ARG A 32 9.26 -0.14 -10.75
C ARG A 32 8.53 -1.27 -10.04
N ARG A 33 8.03 -2.23 -10.82
CA ARG A 33 7.52 -3.48 -10.27
C ARG A 33 8.69 -4.35 -9.80
N ALA A 34 8.55 -4.94 -8.61
CA ALA A 34 9.40 -6.04 -8.16
C ALA A 34 8.94 -7.32 -8.89
N GLU A 35 9.59 -7.66 -10.00
CA GLU A 35 9.16 -8.78 -10.86
C GLU A 35 9.57 -10.14 -10.30
N VAL A 36 10.61 -10.17 -9.46
CA VAL A 36 11.04 -11.37 -8.76
C VAL A 36 10.41 -11.37 -7.38
N PRO A 37 9.54 -12.35 -7.06
CA PRO A 37 8.97 -12.47 -5.72
C PRO A 37 10.07 -12.68 -4.68
N SER A 38 10.03 -11.89 -3.60
CA SER A 38 10.98 -12.00 -2.49
C SER A 38 10.29 -11.65 -1.18
N ALA A 39 10.18 -12.64 -0.30
CA ALA A 39 9.64 -12.47 1.04
C ALA A 39 10.48 -11.48 1.86
N GLU A 40 11.81 -11.53 1.72
CA GLU A 40 12.74 -10.64 2.41
C GLU A 40 12.56 -9.20 1.98
N PHE A 41 12.43 -8.94 0.68
CA PHE A 41 12.24 -7.59 0.17
C PHE A 41 10.87 -7.03 0.55
N SER A 42 9.80 -7.84 0.44
CA SER A 42 8.47 -7.44 0.87
C SER A 42 8.44 -7.10 2.37
N ARG A 43 9.05 -7.95 3.21
CA ARG A 43 9.14 -7.71 4.65
C ARG A 43 9.96 -6.46 4.98
N PHE A 44 11.07 -6.24 4.27
CA PHE A 44 11.85 -5.01 4.41
C PHE A 44 10.99 -3.76 4.13
N LEU A 45 10.27 -3.73 3.01
CA LEU A 45 9.39 -2.61 2.66
C LEU A 45 8.29 -2.40 3.69
N TYR A 46 7.64 -3.47 4.12
CA TYR A 46 6.61 -3.44 5.16
C TYR A 46 7.13 -2.82 6.46
N THR A 47 8.27 -3.27 6.95
CA THR A 47 8.86 -2.76 8.21
C THR A 47 9.39 -1.34 8.08
N ALA A 48 10.02 -1.02 6.94
CA ALA A 48 10.60 0.31 6.71
C ALA A 48 9.53 1.40 6.55
N VAL A 49 8.37 1.07 5.98
CA VAL A 49 7.25 2.00 5.78
C VAL A 49 6.34 2.04 7.00
N GLY A 50 5.99 0.88 7.53
CA GLY A 50 4.94 0.72 8.55
C GLY A 50 5.42 0.80 9.99
N GLY A 51 6.74 0.82 10.22
CA GLY A 51 7.31 0.71 11.55
C GLY A 51 6.93 1.85 12.50
N ASP A 52 6.64 3.03 12.01
CA ASP A 52 6.21 4.18 12.80
C ASP A 52 4.68 4.43 12.79
N ILE A 53 3.93 3.63 12.02
CA ILE A 53 2.47 3.73 11.89
C ILE A 53 1.74 2.45 12.30
N ARG A 54 2.38 1.63 13.15
CA ARG A 54 1.81 0.45 13.80
C ARG A 54 1.41 -0.70 12.87
N TRP A 55 2.06 -0.85 11.73
CA TRP A 55 1.92 -2.05 10.93
C TRP A 55 2.58 -3.24 11.64
N ALA A 56 1.79 -4.09 12.25
CA ALA A 56 2.27 -5.21 13.05
C ALA A 56 1.67 -6.56 12.65
N ASP A 57 0.58 -6.55 11.91
CA ASP A 57 -0.23 -7.73 11.55
C ASP A 57 0.56 -8.82 10.80
N ARG A 58 1.53 -8.43 9.96
CA ARG A 58 2.39 -9.37 9.22
C ARG A 58 3.70 -9.73 9.93
N LEU A 59 4.05 -9.10 11.04
CA LEU A 59 5.35 -9.35 11.69
C LEU A 59 5.48 -10.76 12.28
N SER A 60 4.36 -11.39 12.64
CA SER A 60 4.30 -12.77 13.14
C SER A 60 4.33 -13.84 12.04
N LEU A 61 4.22 -13.46 10.76
CA LEU A 61 4.20 -14.39 9.66
C LEU A 61 5.57 -15.08 9.51
N THR A 62 5.50 -16.38 9.21
CA THR A 62 6.68 -17.18 8.84
C THR A 62 7.18 -16.79 7.45
N TYR A 63 8.42 -17.17 7.13
CA TYR A 63 8.98 -17.00 5.77
C TYR A 63 8.05 -17.60 4.71
N LYS A 64 7.55 -18.81 4.94
CA LYS A 64 6.66 -19.49 4.00
C LYS A 64 5.36 -18.70 3.74
N GLN A 65 4.75 -18.16 4.79
CA GLN A 65 3.55 -17.33 4.64
C GLN A 65 3.82 -16.02 3.88
N TRP A 66 4.97 -15.37 4.11
CA TRP A 66 5.39 -14.22 3.32
C TRP A 66 5.60 -14.59 1.85
N GLN A 67 6.22 -15.75 1.60
CA GLN A 67 6.47 -16.24 0.24
C GLN A 67 5.16 -16.52 -0.50
N GLU A 68 4.19 -17.16 0.17
CA GLU A 68 2.85 -17.42 -0.40
C GLU A 68 2.12 -16.13 -0.80
N ILE A 69 2.29 -15.04 -0.03
CA ILE A 69 1.71 -13.73 -0.35
C ILE A 69 2.33 -13.15 -1.63
N VAL A 70 3.64 -13.13 -1.73
CA VAL A 70 4.34 -12.49 -2.86
C VAL A 70 4.33 -13.34 -4.13
N GLU A 71 4.12 -14.65 -4.02
CA GLU A 71 3.99 -15.59 -5.15
C GLU A 71 2.55 -15.77 -5.63
N LYS A 72 1.55 -15.19 -4.94
CA LYS A 72 0.16 -15.26 -5.39
C LYS A 72 0.04 -14.71 -6.81
N PRO A 73 -0.53 -15.49 -7.77
CA PRO A 73 -0.70 -15.03 -9.14
C PRO A 73 -1.46 -13.69 -9.22
N GLY A 74 -0.86 -12.69 -9.82
CA GLY A 74 -1.40 -11.34 -9.93
C GLY A 74 -1.06 -10.40 -8.77
N ALA A 75 -0.50 -10.89 -7.66
CA ALA A 75 0.02 -10.01 -6.62
C ALA A 75 1.22 -9.22 -7.15
N GLU A 76 1.24 -7.93 -6.91
CA GLU A 76 2.30 -7.04 -7.40
C GLU A 76 2.75 -6.07 -6.31
N ILE A 77 4.06 -5.84 -6.28
CA ILE A 77 4.68 -4.78 -5.47
C ILE A 77 5.30 -3.77 -6.43
N TRP A 78 4.87 -2.52 -6.35
CA TRP A 78 5.44 -1.40 -7.09
C TRP A 78 6.19 -0.49 -6.14
N VAL A 79 7.47 -0.31 -6.38
CA VAL A 79 8.39 0.39 -5.48
C VAL A 79 8.83 1.71 -6.10
N ALA A 80 8.70 2.79 -5.33
CA ALA A 80 9.29 4.07 -5.67
C ALA A 80 10.75 4.10 -5.20
N TYR A 81 11.65 4.50 -6.07
CA TYR A 81 13.07 4.68 -5.80
C TYR A 81 13.45 6.14 -5.99
N ASP A 82 14.21 6.69 -5.05
CA ASP A 82 14.91 7.96 -5.20
C ASP A 82 16.38 7.64 -5.47
N ARG A 83 16.83 7.85 -6.70
CA ARG A 83 18.21 7.59 -7.12
C ARG A 83 18.75 6.21 -6.69
N GLY A 84 17.90 5.19 -6.82
CA GLY A 84 18.23 3.81 -6.48
C GLY A 84 17.95 3.39 -5.03
N THR A 85 17.57 4.32 -4.14
CA THR A 85 17.16 4.00 -2.76
C THR A 85 15.65 3.79 -2.70
N PRO A 86 15.13 2.69 -2.13
CA PRO A 86 13.70 2.51 -1.93
C PRO A 86 13.11 3.64 -1.07
N ALA A 87 12.07 4.29 -1.57
CA ALA A 87 11.42 5.42 -0.91
C ALA A 87 10.03 5.08 -0.36
N GLY A 88 9.42 4.02 -0.90
CA GLY A 88 8.11 3.53 -0.50
C GLY A 88 7.56 2.54 -1.50
N TYR A 89 6.37 2.01 -1.24
CA TYR A 89 5.77 1.01 -2.11
C TYR A 89 4.25 1.02 -2.06
N VAL A 90 3.66 0.36 -3.03
CA VAL A 90 2.25 -0.03 -3.08
C VAL A 90 2.17 -1.51 -3.40
N GLU A 91 1.35 -2.24 -2.66
CA GLU A 91 1.08 -3.67 -2.85
C GLU A 91 -0.34 -3.88 -3.36
N LEU A 92 -0.47 -4.61 -4.46
CA LEU A 92 -1.73 -4.97 -5.10
C LEU A 92 -2.03 -6.43 -4.84
N ASP A 93 -3.22 -6.71 -4.35
CA ASP A 93 -3.75 -8.07 -4.17
C ASP A 93 -4.99 -8.27 -5.03
N PRO A 94 -4.91 -9.07 -6.11
CA PRO A 94 -6.07 -9.41 -6.91
C PRO A 94 -6.95 -10.41 -6.15
N GLN A 95 -8.22 -10.07 -6.07
CA GLN A 95 -9.29 -10.90 -5.53
C GLN A 95 -10.12 -11.47 -6.67
N ASP A 96 -11.16 -12.25 -6.36
CA ASP A 96 -12.06 -12.80 -7.36
C ASP A 96 -12.93 -11.71 -8.01
N ASP A 97 -13.56 -12.03 -9.13
CA ASP A 97 -14.52 -11.19 -9.85
C ASP A 97 -13.99 -9.83 -10.32
N GLY A 98 -12.69 -9.71 -10.59
CA GLY A 98 -12.08 -8.48 -11.09
C GLY A 98 -11.94 -7.39 -10.00
N VAL A 99 -11.85 -7.80 -8.74
CA VAL A 99 -11.56 -6.90 -7.63
C VAL A 99 -10.07 -6.88 -7.35
N VAL A 100 -9.50 -5.69 -7.14
CA VAL A 100 -8.09 -5.52 -6.72
C VAL A 100 -8.07 -4.68 -5.46
N GLU A 101 -7.42 -5.19 -4.43
CA GLU A 101 -7.15 -4.44 -3.20
C GLU A 101 -5.76 -3.80 -3.26
N ILE A 102 -5.66 -2.55 -2.85
CA ILE A 102 -4.39 -1.94 -2.45
C ILE A 102 -4.22 -2.25 -0.96
N VAL A 103 -3.44 -3.31 -0.68
CA VAL A 103 -3.32 -3.85 0.69
C VAL A 103 -2.41 -2.99 1.55
N TYR A 104 -1.28 -2.58 0.99
CA TYR A 104 -0.31 -1.70 1.66
C TYR A 104 0.14 -0.59 0.71
N PHE A 105 0.25 0.59 1.28
CA PHE A 105 0.76 1.76 0.58
C PHE A 105 1.39 2.72 1.58
N GLY A 106 2.59 3.20 1.28
CA GLY A 106 3.21 4.23 2.08
C GLY A 106 4.63 4.55 1.67
N LEU A 107 5.19 5.53 2.35
CA LEU A 107 6.56 5.99 2.18
C LEU A 107 7.37 5.75 3.45
N ILE A 108 8.63 5.37 3.25
CA ILE A 108 9.63 5.39 4.31
C ILE A 108 9.71 6.81 4.87
N PRO A 109 9.76 7.03 6.20
CA PRO A 109 9.62 8.34 6.83
C PRO A 109 10.48 9.44 6.23
N ALA A 110 11.74 9.15 5.90
CA ALA A 110 12.69 10.12 5.32
C ALA A 110 12.27 10.68 3.94
N PHE A 111 11.33 10.04 3.25
CA PHE A 111 10.88 10.43 1.90
C PHE A 111 9.50 11.10 1.91
N ARG A 112 8.87 11.27 3.07
CA ARG A 112 7.58 11.95 3.21
C ARG A 112 7.69 13.45 2.94
N GLY A 113 6.58 14.10 2.57
CA GLY A 113 6.54 15.54 2.31
C GLY A 113 7.08 15.99 0.95
N ARG A 114 7.57 15.08 0.10
CA ARG A 114 8.20 15.35 -1.19
C ARG A 114 7.30 15.06 -2.41
N ARG A 115 5.99 14.98 -2.24
CA ARG A 115 4.97 14.65 -3.26
C ARG A 115 5.08 13.24 -3.87
N ILE A 116 6.01 12.41 -3.41
CA ILE A 116 6.22 11.05 -3.91
C ILE A 116 4.98 10.17 -3.67
N GLY A 117 4.34 10.29 -2.49
CA GLY A 117 3.21 9.44 -2.11
C GLY A 117 2.02 9.55 -3.06
N GLY A 118 1.62 10.77 -3.44
CA GLY A 118 0.52 10.96 -4.39
C GLY A 118 0.82 10.37 -5.77
N HIS A 119 2.07 10.50 -6.23
CA HIS A 119 2.51 9.93 -7.50
C HIS A 119 2.55 8.39 -7.44
N LEU A 120 3.16 7.81 -6.40
CA LEU A 120 3.22 6.36 -6.20
C LEU A 120 1.82 5.75 -6.13
N LEU A 121 0.91 6.35 -5.36
CA LEU A 121 -0.48 5.89 -5.29
C LEU A 121 -1.17 5.96 -6.66
N SER A 122 -0.97 7.04 -7.42
CA SER A 122 -1.54 7.18 -8.76
C SER A 122 -1.07 6.08 -9.70
N VAL A 123 0.23 5.74 -9.66
CA VAL A 123 0.78 4.62 -10.43
C VAL A 123 0.20 3.30 -9.96
N GLY A 124 0.17 3.04 -8.65
CA GLY A 124 -0.40 1.81 -8.08
C GLY A 124 -1.85 1.59 -8.50
N VAL A 125 -2.69 2.64 -8.42
CA VAL A 125 -4.10 2.57 -8.86
C VAL A 125 -4.20 2.30 -10.36
N ALA A 126 -3.41 2.99 -11.20
CA ALA A 126 -3.39 2.73 -12.63
C ALA A 126 -2.97 1.27 -12.94
N ARG A 127 -1.98 0.75 -12.21
CA ARG A 127 -1.54 -0.66 -12.34
C ARG A 127 -2.56 -1.66 -11.82
N ALA A 128 -3.37 -1.31 -10.83
CA ALA A 128 -4.51 -2.12 -10.41
C ALA A 128 -5.58 -2.21 -11.50
N TRP A 129 -5.88 -1.11 -12.18
CA TRP A 129 -6.85 -1.09 -13.27
C TRP A 129 -6.40 -1.85 -14.52
N ASP A 130 -5.13 -1.85 -14.87
CA ASP A 130 -4.58 -2.57 -16.03
C ASP A 130 -3.94 -3.92 -15.68
N LEU A 131 -4.25 -4.49 -14.50
CA LEU A 131 -3.63 -5.71 -13.99
C LEU A 131 -3.76 -6.89 -14.97
N ALA A 132 -4.94 -7.10 -15.55
CA ALA A 132 -5.18 -8.18 -16.51
C ALA A 132 -4.30 -8.10 -17.78
N ALA A 133 -3.77 -6.94 -18.14
CA ALA A 133 -2.83 -6.81 -19.26
C ALA A 133 -1.48 -7.51 -18.96
N ARG A 134 -1.12 -7.65 -17.69
CA ARG A 134 0.09 -8.35 -17.24
C ARG A 134 -0.19 -9.78 -16.74
N TRP A 135 -1.44 -10.06 -16.39
CA TRP A 135 -1.90 -11.33 -15.84
C TRP A 135 -3.16 -11.77 -16.60
N PRO A 136 -3.02 -12.33 -17.82
CA PRO A 136 -4.16 -12.68 -18.67
C PRO A 136 -5.12 -13.73 -18.09
N GLU A 137 -4.69 -14.48 -17.07
CA GLU A 137 -5.50 -15.43 -16.31
C GLU A 137 -6.41 -14.76 -15.26
N ARG A 138 -6.23 -13.47 -15.01
CA ARG A 138 -7.08 -12.69 -14.12
C ARG A 138 -8.17 -11.98 -14.89
N ASP A 139 -9.33 -11.83 -14.25
CA ASP A 139 -10.43 -11.03 -14.79
C ASP A 139 -10.01 -9.56 -14.98
N ALA A 140 -10.61 -8.91 -15.99
CA ALA A 140 -10.47 -7.47 -16.13
C ALA A 140 -10.94 -6.76 -14.85
N THR A 141 -10.15 -5.81 -14.37
CA THR A 141 -10.47 -5.08 -13.13
C THR A 141 -11.77 -4.29 -13.28
N LYS A 142 -12.69 -4.49 -12.36
CA LYS A 142 -13.99 -3.80 -12.26
C LYS A 142 -14.07 -2.90 -11.03
N ARG A 143 -13.21 -3.14 -10.03
CA ARG A 143 -13.20 -2.42 -8.77
C ARG A 143 -11.81 -2.42 -8.18
N VAL A 144 -11.36 -1.25 -7.76
CA VAL A 144 -10.15 -1.09 -6.93
C VAL A 144 -10.57 -0.54 -5.58
N TRP A 145 -10.13 -1.16 -4.51
CA TRP A 145 -10.46 -0.70 -3.17
C TRP A 145 -9.24 -0.74 -2.25
N LEU A 146 -9.37 -0.05 -1.14
CA LEU A 146 -8.41 -0.03 -0.04
C LEU A 146 -9.13 0.26 1.26
N HIS A 147 -8.45 0.03 2.36
CA HIS A 147 -8.88 0.52 3.67
C HIS A 147 -7.75 1.30 4.35
N THR A 148 -8.14 2.16 5.27
CA THR A 148 -7.27 2.90 6.17
C THR A 148 -7.92 2.99 7.54
N CYS A 149 -7.16 3.28 8.56
CA CYS A 149 -7.69 3.31 9.92
C CYS A 149 -7.23 4.54 10.70
N SER A 150 -7.82 4.73 11.87
CA SER A 150 -7.51 5.86 12.75
C SER A 150 -6.08 5.86 13.31
N LEU A 151 -5.32 4.77 13.10
CA LEU A 151 -3.91 4.66 13.49
C LEU A 151 -2.94 4.99 12.34
N ASP A 152 -3.45 5.14 11.11
CA ASP A 152 -2.65 5.55 9.96
C ASP A 152 -2.25 7.03 10.04
N GLY A 153 -1.33 7.43 9.18
CA GLY A 153 -0.88 8.82 9.11
C GLY A 153 -2.03 9.79 8.78
N PRO A 154 -2.01 11.01 9.34
CA PRO A 154 -3.12 11.98 9.26
C PRO A 154 -3.48 12.43 7.84
N HIS A 155 -2.63 12.14 6.86
CA HIS A 155 -2.81 12.53 5.47
C HIS A 155 -3.34 11.39 4.57
N ALA A 156 -3.49 10.17 5.10
CA ALA A 156 -3.85 8.99 4.32
C ALA A 156 -5.21 9.16 3.63
N MET A 157 -6.27 9.38 4.41
CA MET A 157 -7.63 9.57 3.91
C MET A 157 -7.70 10.65 2.82
N ALA A 158 -7.18 11.84 3.10
CA ALA A 158 -7.19 12.96 2.16
C ALA A 158 -6.39 12.67 0.87
N ASN A 159 -5.36 11.83 0.94
CA ASN A 159 -4.62 11.41 -0.24
C ASN A 159 -5.46 10.46 -1.11
N TYR A 160 -6.18 9.51 -0.50
CA TYR A 160 -7.06 8.60 -1.21
C TYR A 160 -8.23 9.33 -1.89
N GLU A 161 -8.91 10.22 -1.18
CA GLU A 161 -10.00 11.02 -1.75
C GLU A 161 -9.54 11.90 -2.92
N ARG A 162 -8.37 12.53 -2.79
CA ARG A 162 -7.75 13.30 -3.88
C ARG A 162 -7.39 12.47 -5.10
N ARG A 163 -7.17 11.16 -4.94
CA ARG A 163 -6.96 10.22 -6.06
C ARG A 163 -8.25 9.65 -6.62
N GLY A 164 -9.41 10.10 -6.13
CA GLY A 164 -10.73 9.73 -6.64
C GLY A 164 -11.38 8.53 -5.97
N PHE A 165 -10.83 8.07 -4.85
CA PHE A 165 -11.50 7.07 -4.03
C PHE A 165 -12.71 7.68 -3.30
N ARG A 166 -13.74 6.87 -3.12
CA ARG A 166 -14.96 7.22 -2.40
C ARG A 166 -15.17 6.26 -1.24
N LEU A 167 -15.53 6.80 -0.08
CA LEU A 167 -15.89 6.01 1.09
C LEU A 167 -17.14 5.18 0.80
N PHE A 168 -17.11 3.88 1.12
CA PHE A 168 -18.26 3.00 0.99
C PHE A 168 -18.60 2.24 2.27
N ASP A 169 -17.66 2.11 3.22
CA ASP A 169 -17.92 1.46 4.50
C ASP A 169 -17.08 2.10 5.62
N THR A 170 -17.62 2.06 6.84
CA THR A 170 -16.94 2.50 8.05
C THR A 170 -17.26 1.53 9.18
N LYS A 171 -16.22 1.00 9.82
CA LYS A 171 -16.35 0.11 10.98
C LYS A 171 -15.59 0.70 12.16
N ALA A 172 -16.14 0.56 13.35
CA ALA A 172 -15.50 0.91 14.60
C ALA A 172 -15.51 -0.31 15.53
N GLU A 173 -14.38 -0.62 16.11
CA GLU A 173 -14.21 -1.74 17.04
C GLU A 173 -13.27 -1.36 18.18
N GLU A 174 -13.50 -1.96 19.35
CA GLU A 174 -12.60 -1.83 20.48
C GLU A 174 -11.41 -2.78 20.29
N THR A 175 -10.21 -2.26 20.39
CA THR A 175 -8.96 -3.04 20.32
C THR A 175 -7.99 -2.63 21.41
N GLU A 176 -7.01 -3.47 21.67
CA GLU A 176 -5.92 -3.09 22.55
C GLU A 176 -4.91 -2.20 21.82
N GLU A 177 -4.45 -1.18 22.53
CA GLU A 177 -3.39 -0.32 22.03
C GLU A 177 -2.09 -1.12 21.96
N THR A 178 -1.49 -1.19 20.77
CA THR A 178 -0.18 -1.81 20.54
C THR A 178 0.91 -0.77 20.40
N GLU A 179 2.11 -1.10 20.81
CA GLU A 179 3.26 -0.23 20.58
C GLU A 179 3.65 -0.20 19.10
N THR A 180 4.25 0.91 18.70
CA THR A 180 4.83 1.03 17.36
C THR A 180 6.06 0.14 17.26
N PRO A 181 6.13 -0.80 16.30
CA PRO A 181 7.23 -1.78 16.25
C PRO A 181 8.59 -1.17 15.91
N GLY A 182 8.62 0.03 15.32
CA GLY A 182 9.84 0.65 14.84
C GLY A 182 10.40 0.01 13.56
N PRO A 183 11.35 0.68 12.88
CA PRO A 183 11.91 0.22 11.62
C PRO A 183 12.89 -0.96 11.77
N TRP A 184 13.44 -1.21 12.95
CA TRP A 184 14.31 -2.36 13.28
C TRP A 184 14.31 -2.62 14.79
N PRO A 185 14.71 -3.81 15.24
CA PRO A 185 14.82 -4.11 16.66
C PRO A 185 15.73 -3.09 17.39
N GLY A 186 15.24 -2.53 18.49
CA GLY A 186 15.98 -1.51 19.25
C GLY A 186 15.90 -0.08 18.72
N ALA A 187 15.07 0.20 17.72
CA ALA A 187 14.89 1.55 17.17
C ALA A 187 14.30 2.58 18.14
N HIS A 188 13.81 2.14 19.29
CA HIS A 188 13.23 2.98 20.35
C HIS A 188 14.19 3.18 21.55
N ALA A 189 15.44 2.77 21.42
CA ALA A 189 16.43 2.94 22.48
C ALA A 189 17.04 4.35 22.45
#